data_bada0cce03de77268ff4479e15e786be
#
_entry.id   bada0cce03de77268ff4479e15e786be
#
_cell.length_a   1.000
_cell.length_b   1.000
_cell.length_c   1.000
_cell.angle_alpha   90.00
_cell.angle_beta   90.00
_cell.angle_gamma   90.00
#
_symmetry.space_group_name_H-M   'P 1'
#
loop_
_entity.id
_entity.type
_entity.pdbx_description
1 polymer ?
#
loop_
_entity_poly.entity_id
_entity_poly.type
_entity_poly.pdbx_seq_one_letter_code
_entity_poly.pdbx_strand_id
1 'polypeptide(L)'
;PTTCTEACIQDRDSTFIGYVYPLHTASSAYRSALLEHLTHVVHPSIPTSQLPPQFQHVAPTRRGSTHDMYAYRVMQLKPGRSGLGGPNDFGTDEGQDDDGETWGSEKIMRVIRAMGASDVLVIVSRWYGGQLLGPVRFEHITHVARAALQKHLDLEVIHEYRVRLQKLDESICAMKNVICLLY
;
A
#
# COMPACT_ATOMS: atom_id res chain seq x y z
N PRO A 1 7.35 1.16 -1.11
CA PRO A 1 5.93 0.82 -1.29
C PRO A 1 5.70 0.01 -2.57
N THR A 2 4.57 -0.69 -2.63
CA THR A 2 4.07 -1.31 -3.84
C THR A 2 3.22 -0.30 -4.61
N THR A 3 3.44 -0.22 -5.92
CA THR A 3 2.61 0.50 -6.89
C THR A 3 2.66 -0.22 -8.23
N CYS A 4 1.86 0.18 -9.20
CA CYS A 4 1.88 -0.37 -10.57
C CYS A 4 1.41 0.70 -11.57
N THR A 5 1.52 0.40 -12.85
CA THR A 5 1.12 1.32 -13.93
C THR A 5 -0.36 1.69 -13.85
N GLU A 6 -1.21 0.71 -13.52
CA GLU A 6 -2.66 0.87 -13.38
C GLU A 6 -3.04 1.69 -12.14
N ALA A 7 -2.12 1.81 -11.18
CA ALA A 7 -2.29 2.64 -9.98
C ALA A 7 -1.89 4.12 -10.22
N CYS A 8 -1.70 4.53 -11.47
CA CYS A 8 -1.41 5.92 -11.86
C CYS A 8 -2.47 6.39 -12.86
N ILE A 9 -3.17 7.47 -12.54
CA ILE A 9 -4.16 8.10 -13.42
C ILE A 9 -3.81 9.57 -13.60
N GLN A 10 -3.86 10.02 -14.85
CA GLN A 10 -3.77 11.43 -15.21
C GLN A 10 -5.11 11.88 -15.80
N ASP A 11 -5.71 12.91 -15.25
CA ASP A 11 -6.95 13.52 -15.75
C ASP A 11 -6.91 15.03 -15.55
N ARG A 12 -7.15 15.79 -16.63
CA ARG A 12 -7.20 17.27 -16.62
C ARG A 12 -6.05 17.90 -15.84
N ASP A 13 -4.83 17.55 -16.22
CA ASP A 13 -3.57 17.98 -15.59
C ASP A 13 -3.42 17.59 -14.08
N SER A 14 -4.31 16.81 -13.51
CA SER A 14 -4.14 16.21 -12.19
C SER A 14 -3.61 14.79 -12.31
N THR A 15 -2.73 14.39 -11.38
CA THR A 15 -2.20 13.03 -11.31
C THR A 15 -2.58 12.41 -9.97
N PHE A 16 -3.01 11.14 -10.00
CA PHE A 16 -3.29 10.31 -8.84
C PHE A 16 -2.41 9.07 -8.90
N ILE A 17 -1.72 8.76 -7.80
CA ILE A 17 -0.89 7.55 -7.72
C ILE A 17 -1.21 6.83 -6.40
N GLY A 18 -1.53 5.54 -6.51
CA GLY A 18 -1.77 4.66 -5.37
C GLY A 18 -0.49 3.95 -4.92
N TYR A 19 -0.29 3.85 -3.62
CA TYR A 19 0.82 3.16 -2.97
C TYR A 19 0.33 2.29 -1.85
N VAL A 20 0.97 1.15 -1.63
CA VAL A 20 0.71 0.26 -0.50
C VAL A 20 2.00 -0.04 0.24
N TYR A 21 1.97 0.14 1.54
CA TYR A 21 3.00 -0.30 2.47
C TYR A 21 2.47 -1.44 3.34
N PRO A 22 3.27 -2.48 3.62
CA PRO A 22 2.93 -3.42 4.69
C PRO A 22 2.96 -2.68 6.03
N LEU A 23 1.98 -2.95 6.89
CA LEU A 23 1.82 -2.29 8.17
C LEU A 23 1.46 -3.31 9.26
N HIS A 24 2.46 -3.77 10.01
CA HIS A 24 2.27 -4.80 11.04
C HIS A 24 1.92 -4.22 12.43
N THR A 25 1.83 -2.92 12.55
CA THR A 25 1.49 -2.23 13.80
C THR A 25 0.80 -0.91 13.50
N ALA A 26 -0.21 -0.58 14.29
CA ALA A 26 -0.93 0.69 14.18
C ALA A 26 -0.22 1.87 14.87
N SER A 27 1.10 1.77 15.15
CA SER A 27 1.88 2.86 15.74
C SER A 27 1.85 4.13 14.88
N SER A 28 1.49 5.25 15.48
CA SER A 28 1.50 6.55 14.80
C SER A 28 2.89 6.95 14.32
N ALA A 29 3.91 6.70 15.14
CA ALA A 29 5.30 7.00 14.79
C ALA A 29 5.75 6.20 13.54
N TYR A 30 5.37 4.92 13.46
CA TYR A 30 5.70 4.10 12.30
C TYR A 30 4.98 4.57 11.03
N ARG A 31 3.67 4.92 11.13
CA ARG A 31 2.94 5.50 9.99
C ARG A 31 3.55 6.82 9.52
N SER A 32 3.91 7.72 10.45
CA SER A 32 4.59 8.98 10.09
C SER A 32 5.89 8.73 9.35
N ALA A 33 6.71 7.78 9.78
CA ALA A 33 7.94 7.42 9.09
C ALA A 33 7.69 6.88 7.66
N LEU A 34 6.59 6.14 7.44
CA LEU A 34 6.22 5.67 6.10
C LEU A 34 5.76 6.82 5.18
N LEU A 35 5.02 7.79 5.73
CA LEU A 35 4.62 9.01 4.99
C LEU A 35 5.84 9.88 4.67
N GLU A 36 6.77 10.05 5.59
CA GLU A 36 8.03 10.74 5.35
C GLU A 36 8.86 10.04 4.26
N HIS A 37 8.95 8.70 4.32
CA HIS A 37 9.61 7.93 3.26
C HIS A 37 8.93 8.15 1.90
N LEU A 38 7.59 8.17 1.83
CA LEU A 38 6.87 8.45 0.61
C LEU A 38 7.26 9.82 0.05
N THR A 39 7.19 10.87 0.88
CA THR A 39 7.41 12.25 0.47
C THR A 39 8.87 12.52 0.09
N HIS A 40 9.82 11.99 0.86
CA HIS A 40 11.24 12.32 0.70
C HIS A 40 12.02 11.38 -0.22
N VAL A 41 11.54 10.16 -0.42
CA VAL A 41 12.24 9.14 -1.23
C VAL A 41 11.46 8.77 -2.48
N VAL A 42 10.16 8.50 -2.34
CA VAL A 42 9.35 7.98 -3.47
C VAL A 42 8.93 9.10 -4.42
N HIS A 43 8.35 10.19 -3.90
CA HIS A 43 7.90 11.31 -4.75
C HIS A 43 9.03 11.91 -5.60
N PRO A 44 10.26 12.14 -5.10
CA PRO A 44 11.37 12.58 -5.93
C PRO A 44 11.75 11.64 -7.07
N SER A 45 11.47 10.35 -6.94
CA SER A 45 11.81 9.33 -7.95
C SER A 45 10.76 9.17 -9.06
N ILE A 46 9.60 9.83 -8.94
CA ILE A 46 8.53 9.74 -9.93
C ILE A 46 8.98 10.35 -11.26
N PRO A 47 8.78 9.65 -12.40
CA PRO A 47 9.07 10.21 -13.72
C PRO A 47 8.31 11.51 -13.97
N THR A 48 9.00 12.52 -14.50
CA THR A 48 8.38 13.83 -14.78
C THR A 48 7.19 13.75 -15.72
N SER A 49 7.19 12.77 -16.63
CA SER A 49 6.09 12.52 -17.57
C SER A 49 4.77 12.10 -16.88
N GLN A 50 4.84 11.63 -15.64
CA GLN A 50 3.66 11.26 -14.83
C GLN A 50 3.14 12.42 -13.99
N LEU A 51 3.90 13.50 -13.88
CA LEU A 51 3.53 14.65 -13.08
C LEU A 51 2.83 15.74 -13.93
N PRO A 52 1.93 16.54 -13.34
CA PRO A 52 1.35 17.69 -14.00
C PRO A 52 2.44 18.66 -14.52
N PRO A 53 2.17 19.42 -15.59
CA PRO A 53 3.17 20.32 -16.22
C PRO A 53 3.88 21.24 -15.22
N GLN A 54 3.17 21.74 -14.23
CA GLN A 54 3.71 22.64 -13.21
C GLN A 54 4.73 21.99 -12.26
N PHE A 55 4.72 20.66 -12.14
CA PHE A 55 5.68 19.90 -11.31
C PHE A 55 6.85 19.33 -12.13
N GLN A 56 6.78 19.32 -13.46
CA GLN A 56 7.81 18.69 -14.31
C GLN A 56 9.15 19.44 -14.25
N HIS A 57 9.11 20.76 -14.12
CA HIS A 57 10.29 21.63 -14.11
C HIS A 57 10.80 21.96 -12.69
N VAL A 58 10.16 21.43 -11.66
CA VAL A 58 10.55 21.63 -10.27
C VAL A 58 11.63 20.63 -9.86
N ALA A 59 12.56 21.05 -9.00
CA ALA A 59 13.58 20.15 -8.46
C ALA A 59 12.95 18.91 -7.79
N PRO A 60 13.55 17.71 -7.88
CA PRO A 60 12.98 16.48 -7.33
C PRO A 60 12.51 16.60 -5.88
N THR A 61 13.27 17.29 -5.04
CA THR A 61 12.96 17.52 -3.62
C THR A 61 11.73 18.42 -3.38
N ARG A 62 11.22 19.07 -4.41
CA ARG A 62 10.02 19.94 -4.36
C ARG A 62 8.85 19.40 -5.16
N ARG A 63 8.93 18.12 -5.61
CA ARG A 63 7.86 17.46 -6.38
C ARG A 63 6.84 16.75 -5.50
N GLY A 64 6.71 17.17 -4.23
CA GLY A 64 5.70 16.62 -3.33
C GLY A 64 4.29 16.74 -3.89
N SER A 65 3.43 15.81 -3.50
CA SER A 65 2.00 15.83 -3.79
C SER A 65 1.32 17.05 -3.17
N THR A 66 0.12 17.35 -3.66
CA THR A 66 -0.75 18.35 -3.03
C THR A 66 -1.48 17.76 -1.83
N HIS A 67 -1.82 16.48 -1.92
CA HIS A 67 -2.52 15.71 -0.88
C HIS A 67 -2.00 14.27 -0.87
N ASP A 68 -1.79 13.73 0.33
CA ASP A 68 -1.40 12.33 0.58
C ASP A 68 -2.44 11.68 1.51
N MET A 69 -3.64 11.45 0.96
CA MET A 69 -4.70 10.81 1.72
C MET A 69 -4.41 9.33 1.94
N TYR A 70 -4.71 8.82 3.13
CA TYR A 70 -4.45 7.42 3.44
C TYR A 70 -5.54 6.77 4.29
N ALA A 71 -5.56 5.44 4.23
CA ALA A 71 -6.27 4.59 5.18
C ALA A 71 -5.44 3.36 5.49
N TYR A 72 -5.57 2.85 6.71
CA TYR A 72 -4.90 1.62 7.13
C TYR A 72 -5.86 0.68 7.85
N ARG A 73 -5.51 -0.60 7.80
CA ARG A 73 -6.17 -1.66 8.55
C ARG A 73 -5.12 -2.65 9.00
N VAL A 74 -5.04 -2.87 10.30
CA VAL A 74 -4.06 -3.77 10.93
C VAL A 74 -4.79 -4.77 11.82
N MET A 75 -4.39 -6.02 11.74
CA MET A 75 -4.88 -7.05 12.64
C MET A 75 -4.10 -6.98 13.97
N GLN A 76 -4.82 -6.92 15.08
CA GLN A 76 -4.23 -6.85 16.41
C GLN A 76 -4.79 -7.91 17.33
N LEU A 77 -3.91 -8.45 18.19
CA LEU A 77 -4.34 -9.32 19.28
C LEU A 77 -5.14 -8.48 20.30
N LYS A 78 -6.34 -8.94 20.65
CA LYS A 78 -7.16 -8.29 21.67
C LYS A 78 -6.49 -8.36 23.04
N PRO A 79 -6.65 -7.32 23.88
CA PRO A 79 -6.10 -7.33 25.25
C PRO A 79 -6.51 -8.59 26.03
N GLY A 80 -5.52 -9.21 26.66
CA GLY A 80 -5.75 -10.43 27.50
C GLY A 80 -5.97 -11.72 26.70
N ARG A 81 -5.80 -11.72 25.39
CA ARG A 81 -5.87 -12.91 24.56
C ARG A 81 -4.47 -13.45 24.24
N SER A 82 -4.37 -14.76 24.02
CA SER A 82 -3.10 -15.43 23.72
C SER A 82 -2.82 -15.60 22.23
N GLY A 83 -3.83 -15.39 21.38
CA GLY A 83 -3.79 -15.69 19.94
C GLY A 83 -3.97 -17.19 19.61
N LEU A 84 -4.05 -18.04 20.63
CA LEU A 84 -4.22 -19.48 20.46
C LEU A 84 -5.71 -19.93 20.47
N GLY A 85 -6.61 -19.04 20.84
CA GLY A 85 -8.06 -19.29 20.91
C GLY A 85 -8.78 -19.15 19.56
N GLY A 86 -8.04 -18.93 18.45
CA GLY A 86 -8.59 -18.81 17.12
C GLY A 86 -8.91 -17.36 16.69
N PRO A 87 -9.67 -17.16 15.59
CA PRO A 87 -9.89 -15.84 14.98
C PRO A 87 -10.51 -14.80 15.95
N ASN A 88 -11.28 -15.23 16.94
CA ASN A 88 -11.93 -14.36 17.91
C ASN A 88 -10.96 -13.66 18.87
N ASP A 89 -9.71 -14.12 18.95
CA ASP A 89 -8.66 -13.47 19.73
C ASP A 89 -8.14 -12.19 19.08
N PHE A 90 -8.41 -12.00 17.80
CA PHE A 90 -7.95 -10.85 17.03
C PHE A 90 -9.06 -9.81 16.80
N GLY A 91 -8.66 -8.59 16.63
CA GLY A 91 -9.48 -7.46 16.22
C GLY A 91 -8.76 -6.66 15.15
N THR A 92 -9.47 -5.75 14.51
CA THR A 92 -8.87 -4.83 13.53
C THR A 92 -8.75 -3.43 14.13
N ASP A 93 -7.58 -2.83 13.96
CA ASP A 93 -7.36 -1.40 14.18
C ASP A 93 -7.37 -0.71 12.81
N GLU A 94 -8.22 0.28 12.65
CA GLU A 94 -8.44 1.00 11.40
C GLU A 94 -8.35 2.49 11.65
N GLY A 95 -7.76 3.22 10.72
CA GLY A 95 -7.73 4.67 10.74
C GLY A 95 -7.50 5.23 9.36
N GLN A 96 -7.76 6.53 9.23
CA GLN A 96 -7.70 7.22 7.95
C GLN A 96 -7.47 8.71 8.13
N ASP A 97 -6.91 9.36 7.10
CA ASP A 97 -6.71 10.81 7.04
C ASP A 97 -6.89 11.29 5.60
N ASP A 98 -7.59 12.41 5.44
CA ASP A 98 -7.90 12.99 4.13
C ASP A 98 -6.79 13.90 3.59
N ASP A 99 -5.89 14.38 4.44
CA ASP A 99 -4.86 15.36 4.09
C ASP A 99 -5.40 16.52 3.21
N GLY A 100 -6.59 17.03 3.57
CA GLY A 100 -7.26 18.12 2.86
C GLY A 100 -8.12 17.71 1.66
N GLU A 101 -8.09 16.46 1.20
CA GLU A 101 -8.98 15.94 0.15
C GLU A 101 -10.21 15.28 0.79
N THR A 102 -11.14 16.10 1.30
CA THR A 102 -12.32 15.64 2.07
C THR A 102 -13.01 14.45 1.42
N TRP A 103 -13.27 13.40 2.22
CA TRP A 103 -13.87 12.10 1.82
C TRP A 103 -12.97 11.17 1.00
N GLY A 104 -11.74 11.57 0.70
CA GLY A 104 -10.80 10.75 -0.08
C GLY A 104 -10.40 9.47 0.66
N SER A 105 -10.01 9.59 1.91
CA SER A 105 -9.59 8.47 2.76
C SER A 105 -10.70 7.45 3.00
N GLU A 106 -11.97 7.89 3.08
CA GLU A 106 -13.11 6.99 3.19
C GLU A 106 -13.24 6.07 1.97
N LYS A 107 -12.94 6.58 0.77
CA LYS A 107 -12.93 5.76 -0.46
C LYS A 107 -11.84 4.70 -0.39
N ILE A 108 -10.65 5.06 0.10
CA ILE A 108 -9.54 4.12 0.30
C ILE A 108 -9.93 3.04 1.32
N MET A 109 -10.50 3.42 2.47
CA MET A 109 -10.94 2.47 3.48
C MET A 109 -11.99 1.49 2.95
N ARG A 110 -12.93 1.96 2.15
CA ARG A 110 -13.93 1.09 1.49
C ARG A 110 -13.26 0.06 0.56
N VAL A 111 -12.20 0.45 -0.15
CA VAL A 111 -11.43 -0.47 -0.99
C VAL A 111 -10.75 -1.54 -0.13
N ILE A 112 -10.06 -1.15 0.94
CA ILE A 112 -9.37 -2.08 1.85
C ILE A 112 -10.36 -3.12 2.39
N ARG A 113 -11.51 -2.67 2.90
CA ARG A 113 -12.55 -3.55 3.44
C ARG A 113 -13.18 -4.45 2.38
N ALA A 114 -13.48 -3.92 1.19
CA ALA A 114 -14.07 -4.68 0.10
C ALA A 114 -13.15 -5.78 -0.44
N MET A 115 -11.82 -5.57 -0.39
CA MET A 115 -10.82 -6.56 -0.78
C MET A 115 -10.40 -7.50 0.36
N GLY A 116 -10.94 -7.30 1.57
CA GLY A 116 -10.61 -8.11 2.74
C GLY A 116 -9.16 -7.98 3.21
N ALA A 117 -8.45 -6.94 2.78
CA ALA A 117 -7.05 -6.76 3.12
C ALA A 117 -6.88 -6.36 4.60
N SER A 118 -5.77 -6.79 5.19
CA SER A 118 -5.29 -6.39 6.53
C SER A 118 -3.77 -6.23 6.49
N ASP A 119 -3.22 -5.61 7.55
CA ASP A 119 -1.79 -5.34 7.71
C ASP A 119 -1.22 -4.47 6.57
N VAL A 120 -2.04 -3.51 6.11
CA VAL A 120 -1.72 -2.58 5.02
C VAL A 120 -1.99 -1.13 5.40
N LEU A 121 -1.14 -0.26 4.87
CA LEU A 121 -1.35 1.18 4.75
C LEU A 121 -1.45 1.51 3.26
N VAL A 122 -2.61 1.97 2.82
CA VAL A 122 -2.86 2.39 1.44
C VAL A 122 -2.87 3.90 1.41
N ILE A 123 -2.03 4.49 0.54
CA ILE A 123 -1.89 5.92 0.36
C ILE A 123 -2.23 6.27 -1.09
N VAL A 124 -2.98 7.32 -1.29
CA VAL A 124 -3.20 7.91 -2.61
C VAL A 124 -2.67 9.34 -2.60
N SER A 125 -1.62 9.56 -3.39
CA SER A 125 -1.04 10.88 -3.59
C SER A 125 -1.71 11.56 -4.78
N ARG A 126 -2.08 12.82 -4.60
CA ARG A 126 -2.65 13.65 -5.65
C ARG A 126 -1.80 14.87 -5.90
N TRP A 127 -1.45 15.10 -7.15
CA TRP A 127 -0.89 16.35 -7.67
C TRP A 127 -2.00 17.11 -8.38
N TYR A 128 -2.42 18.23 -7.82
CA TYR A 128 -3.48 19.04 -8.39
C TYR A 128 -2.98 19.83 -9.60
N GLY A 129 -3.66 19.71 -10.74
CA GLY A 129 -3.29 20.33 -12.02
C GLY A 129 -3.92 21.69 -12.28
N GLY A 130 -4.61 22.28 -11.30
CA GLY A 130 -5.27 23.58 -11.47
C GLY A 130 -6.72 23.51 -11.96
N GLN A 131 -7.19 22.35 -12.45
CA GLN A 131 -8.57 22.16 -12.90
C GLN A 131 -9.38 21.34 -11.90
N LEU A 132 -10.61 21.80 -11.61
CA LEU A 132 -11.52 21.08 -10.71
C LEU A 132 -12.07 19.83 -11.39
N LEU A 133 -11.90 18.67 -10.75
CA LEU A 133 -12.38 17.39 -11.25
C LEU A 133 -13.82 17.06 -10.78
N GLY A 134 -14.31 17.76 -9.74
CA GLY A 134 -15.60 17.43 -9.16
C GLY A 134 -15.62 16.00 -8.58
N PRO A 135 -16.77 15.28 -8.63
CA PRO A 135 -16.93 13.95 -8.07
C PRO A 135 -16.05 12.87 -8.70
N VAL A 136 -15.61 13.03 -9.96
CA VAL A 136 -14.78 12.06 -10.68
C VAL A 136 -13.46 11.77 -9.94
N ARG A 137 -12.94 12.74 -9.17
CA ARG A 137 -11.74 12.54 -8.34
C ARG A 137 -11.87 11.34 -7.39
N PHE A 138 -13.06 11.06 -6.87
CA PHE A 138 -13.29 9.92 -5.98
C PHE A 138 -13.26 8.58 -6.71
N GLU A 139 -13.64 8.56 -7.98
CA GLU A 139 -13.50 7.38 -8.84
C GLU A 139 -12.02 7.10 -9.10
N HIS A 140 -11.22 8.14 -9.38
CA HIS A 140 -9.77 8.01 -9.54
C HIS A 140 -9.10 7.52 -8.27
N ILE A 141 -9.41 8.11 -7.09
CA ILE A 141 -8.90 7.65 -5.79
C ILE A 141 -9.23 6.17 -5.57
N THR A 142 -10.47 5.78 -5.80
CA THR A 142 -10.92 4.38 -5.63
C THR A 142 -10.18 3.44 -6.59
N HIS A 143 -10.00 3.86 -7.84
CA HIS A 143 -9.34 3.04 -8.86
C HIS A 143 -7.85 2.83 -8.54
N VAL A 144 -7.09 3.89 -8.29
CA VAL A 144 -5.65 3.77 -8.02
C VAL A 144 -5.37 3.04 -6.70
N ALA A 145 -6.20 3.25 -5.68
CA ALA A 145 -6.11 2.49 -4.43
C ALA A 145 -6.33 0.99 -4.66
N ARG A 146 -7.36 0.63 -5.43
CA ARG A 146 -7.68 -0.77 -5.76
C ARG A 146 -6.56 -1.41 -6.57
N ALA A 147 -6.04 -0.73 -7.59
CA ALA A 147 -4.98 -1.25 -8.44
C ALA A 147 -3.69 -1.51 -7.65
N ALA A 148 -3.27 -0.53 -6.82
CA ALA A 148 -2.10 -0.69 -5.97
C ALA A 148 -2.26 -1.83 -4.95
N LEU A 149 -3.44 -1.93 -4.32
CA LEU A 149 -3.73 -2.95 -3.33
C LEU A 149 -3.80 -4.35 -3.95
N GLN A 150 -4.42 -4.49 -5.12
CA GLN A 150 -4.43 -5.76 -5.85
C GLN A 150 -3.00 -6.22 -6.17
N LYS A 151 -2.17 -5.32 -6.70
CA LYS A 151 -0.77 -5.62 -6.98
C LYS A 151 -0.01 -6.05 -5.73
N HIS A 152 -0.27 -5.42 -4.59
CA HIS A 152 0.36 -5.78 -3.33
C HIS A 152 -0.04 -7.20 -2.89
N LEU A 153 -1.34 -7.51 -2.89
CA LEU A 153 -1.86 -8.82 -2.53
C LEU A 153 -1.33 -9.92 -3.45
N ASP A 154 -1.25 -9.67 -4.75
CA ASP A 154 -0.67 -10.62 -5.72
C ASP A 154 0.80 -10.92 -5.40
N LEU A 155 1.57 -9.89 -5.02
CA LEU A 155 2.97 -10.06 -4.63
C LEU A 155 3.13 -10.83 -3.31
N GLU A 156 2.24 -10.64 -2.35
CA GLU A 156 2.22 -11.41 -1.10
C GLU A 156 1.96 -12.89 -1.37
N VAL A 157 0.96 -13.21 -2.20
CA VAL A 157 0.68 -14.59 -2.62
C VAL A 157 1.88 -15.22 -3.31
N ILE A 158 2.52 -14.51 -4.23
CA ILE A 158 3.74 -14.98 -4.91
C ILE A 158 4.88 -15.22 -3.90
N HIS A 159 5.04 -14.32 -2.93
CA HIS A 159 6.06 -14.47 -1.89
C HIS A 159 5.79 -15.71 -1.03
N GLU A 160 4.56 -15.93 -0.61
CA GLU A 160 4.16 -17.10 0.17
C GLU A 160 4.47 -18.42 -0.58
N TYR A 161 4.12 -18.49 -1.87
CA TYR A 161 4.45 -19.67 -2.68
C TYR A 161 5.95 -19.87 -2.83
N ARG A 162 6.74 -18.83 -3.00
CA ARG A 162 8.21 -18.92 -3.07
C ARG A 162 8.80 -19.48 -1.79
N VAL A 163 8.38 -18.97 -0.64
CA VAL A 163 8.82 -19.46 0.68
C VAL A 163 8.44 -20.93 0.87
N ARG A 164 7.23 -21.32 0.45
CA ARG A 164 6.76 -22.71 0.54
C ARG A 164 7.59 -23.64 -0.36
N LEU A 165 7.86 -23.24 -1.58
CA LEU A 165 8.71 -23.99 -2.52
C LEU A 165 10.12 -24.17 -1.96
N GLN A 166 10.73 -23.11 -1.43
CA GLN A 166 12.06 -23.19 -0.83
C GLN A 166 12.12 -24.21 0.33
N LYS A 167 11.13 -24.19 1.23
CA LYS A 167 11.05 -25.16 2.33
C LYS A 167 10.91 -26.61 1.84
N LEU A 168 10.17 -26.82 0.75
CA LEU A 168 10.04 -28.15 0.15
C LEU A 168 11.36 -28.62 -0.47
N ASP A 169 12.07 -27.74 -1.17
CA ASP A 169 13.38 -28.05 -1.76
C ASP A 169 14.41 -28.39 -0.68
N GLU A 170 14.46 -27.64 0.41
CA GLU A 170 15.31 -27.89 1.57
C GLU A 170 15.00 -29.28 2.17
N SER A 171 13.72 -29.63 2.29
CA SER A 171 13.28 -30.94 2.80
C SER A 171 13.68 -32.08 1.88
N ILE A 172 13.55 -31.91 0.56
CA ILE A 172 13.99 -32.88 -0.45
C ILE A 172 15.50 -33.09 -0.39
N CYS A 173 16.28 -32.01 -0.30
CA CYS A 173 17.74 -32.07 -0.16
C CYS A 173 18.16 -32.82 1.12
N ALA A 174 17.50 -32.52 2.25
CA ALA A 174 17.77 -33.20 3.50
C ALA A 174 17.49 -34.72 3.40
N MET A 175 16.35 -35.10 2.80
CA MET A 175 16.00 -36.53 2.60
C MET A 175 17.01 -37.22 1.66
N LYS A 176 17.42 -36.58 0.56
CA LYS A 176 18.45 -37.15 -0.35
C LYS A 176 19.77 -37.40 0.37
N ASN A 177 20.22 -36.44 1.20
CA ASN A 177 21.45 -36.59 1.98
C ASN A 177 21.36 -37.77 2.96
N VAL A 178 20.23 -37.98 3.63
CA VAL A 178 20.02 -39.15 4.51
C VAL A 178 20.07 -40.45 3.73
N ILE A 179 19.43 -40.52 2.56
CA ILE A 179 19.48 -41.73 1.70
C ILE A 179 20.91 -42.00 1.24
N CYS A 180 21.67 -41.01 0.80
CA CYS A 180 23.08 -41.18 0.40
C CYS A 180 24.00 -41.61 1.54
N LEU A 181 23.64 -41.37 2.80
CA LEU A 181 24.42 -41.83 3.95
C LEU A 181 24.08 -43.28 4.37
N LEU A 182 22.95 -43.82 3.90
CA LEU A 182 22.47 -45.18 4.23
C LEU A 182 22.91 -46.25 3.19
N TYR A 183 23.44 -45.80 2.07
CA TYR A 183 23.94 -46.65 0.97
C TYR A 183 25.40 -46.34 0.63
#